data_9d2e3f3c08d7d3671f07c6dd93cc81c9
#
_entry.id   9d2e3f3c08d7d3671f07c6dd93cc81c9
#
_cell.length_a   1.000
_cell.length_b   1.000
_cell.length_c   1.000
_cell.angle_alpha   90.00
_cell.angle_beta   90.00
_cell.angle_gamma   90.00
#
_symmetry.space_group_name_H-M   'P 1'
#
loop_
_entity.id
_entity.type
_entity.pdbx_description
1 polymer ?
#
loop_
_entity_poly.entity_id
_entity_poly.type
_entity_poly.pdbx_seq_one_letter_code
_entity_poly.pdbx_strand_id
1 'polypeptide(L)'
;SRGLGDVYKRQELSDAVQRLRFEHPQISSIIIKSGNEKAFCAGANIKMLASSDHAHKVNFCKFTNETRNFLENSSKEASQFFICLVEGVCAGGGYELALACDHIILLDDGSSSISLPEVPLLAVLPGTGGLTRLTDKRKIRRDLADVFCTMEEGVKAKKAKEWRLVDTITKKTSLNDELNSLIKNKSCNKNQNENLVGVQLNNLQKTTVSNEEITYSTLSVQIDREKKSATITINAPLEDAPENLSEILSQGDDFWLLKCARELDDTILNLRFNELEIGIIVFKTSGEISKVLSYDKLFETYKNFWLMNEISYFWTRVFKRIDLTSRTLITLIEPNSCYAGFLSELIFAADRSYMAEGEFEEYDNKKATIILSKSNFGNFLMSNNMSRLDTCLLYTSPSPRD
;
A
#
# COMPACT_ATOMS: atom_id res chain seq x y z
N SER A 1 21.36 -4.61 -16.38
CA SER A 1 20.31 -3.71 -15.84
C SER A 1 18.87 -4.00 -16.30
N ARG A 2 18.57 -5.21 -16.90
CA ARG A 2 17.17 -5.55 -17.29
C ARG A 2 16.31 -6.07 -16.12
N GLY A 3 16.90 -6.46 -15.00
CA GLY A 3 16.18 -6.98 -13.83
C GLY A 3 15.56 -5.92 -12.93
N LEU A 4 16.17 -4.74 -12.84
CA LEU A 4 15.62 -3.59 -12.08
C LEU A 4 14.34 -3.03 -12.73
N GLY A 5 14.13 -3.22 -14.04
CA GLY A 5 12.99 -2.65 -14.74
C GLY A 5 11.61 -3.08 -14.25
N ASP A 6 11.46 -4.29 -13.71
CA ASP A 6 10.16 -4.77 -13.21
C ASP A 6 9.79 -4.19 -11.84
N VAL A 7 10.77 -3.96 -10.98
CA VAL A 7 10.56 -3.30 -9.67
C VAL A 7 10.22 -1.84 -9.89
N TYR A 8 10.96 -1.13 -10.75
CA TYR A 8 10.67 0.28 -11.08
C TYR A 8 9.29 0.48 -11.71
N LYS A 9 8.88 -0.36 -12.67
CA LYS A 9 7.54 -0.25 -13.28
C LYS A 9 6.40 -0.42 -12.28
N ARG A 10 6.60 -1.21 -11.23
CA ARG A 10 5.59 -1.40 -10.18
C ARG A 10 5.59 -0.27 -9.17
N GLN A 11 6.76 0.31 -8.90
CA GLN A 11 6.86 1.56 -8.14
C GLN A 11 6.15 2.70 -8.88
N GLU A 12 6.35 2.82 -10.20
CA GLU A 12 5.63 3.77 -11.06
C GLU A 12 4.11 3.57 -11.00
N LEU A 13 3.61 2.34 -11.05
CA LEU A 13 2.18 2.07 -10.93
C LEU A 13 1.64 2.44 -9.54
N SER A 14 2.37 2.09 -8.48
CA SER A 14 2.00 2.45 -7.11
C SER A 14 2.00 3.96 -6.91
N ASP A 15 3.03 4.66 -7.41
CA ASP A 15 3.11 6.12 -7.39
C ASP A 15 1.98 6.76 -8.21
N ALA A 16 1.68 6.23 -9.39
CA ALA A 16 0.58 6.73 -10.22
C ALA A 16 -0.79 6.63 -9.51
N VAL A 17 -1.05 5.50 -8.83
CA VAL A 17 -2.29 5.34 -8.04
C VAL A 17 -2.31 6.34 -6.88
N GLN A 18 -1.19 6.53 -6.20
CA GLN A 18 -1.10 7.49 -5.10
C GLN A 18 -1.31 8.92 -5.57
N ARG A 19 -0.71 9.31 -6.71
CA ARG A 19 -0.93 10.63 -7.33
C ARG A 19 -2.37 10.83 -7.77
N LEU A 20 -3.01 9.82 -8.36
CA LEU A 20 -4.43 9.88 -8.70
C LEU A 20 -5.30 10.15 -7.46
N ARG A 21 -4.97 9.59 -6.32
CA ARG A 21 -5.73 9.79 -5.08
C ARG A 21 -5.52 11.16 -4.44
N PHE A 22 -4.29 11.68 -4.45
CA PHE A 22 -3.96 12.96 -3.84
C PHE A 22 -4.05 14.14 -4.79
N GLU A 23 -3.50 14.02 -6.00
CA GLU A 23 -3.42 15.12 -6.96
C GLU A 23 -4.70 15.27 -7.79
N HIS A 24 -5.41 14.15 -8.00
CA HIS A 24 -6.58 14.09 -8.87
C HIS A 24 -7.81 13.43 -8.22
N PRO A 25 -8.24 13.88 -7.03
CA PRO A 25 -9.36 13.26 -6.31
C PRO A 25 -10.70 13.36 -7.07
N GLN A 26 -10.80 14.30 -8.01
CA GLN A 26 -11.97 14.48 -8.88
C GLN A 26 -12.09 13.40 -9.96
N ILE A 27 -11.02 12.66 -10.27
CA ILE A 27 -11.05 11.61 -11.29
C ILE A 27 -11.72 10.36 -10.71
N SER A 28 -12.81 9.94 -11.36
CA SER A 28 -13.61 8.80 -10.93
C SER A 28 -13.41 7.53 -11.77
N SER A 29 -12.83 7.63 -12.96
CA SER A 29 -12.63 6.49 -13.85
C SER A 29 -11.23 6.49 -14.46
N ILE A 30 -10.54 5.38 -14.33
CA ILE A 30 -9.15 5.20 -14.78
C ILE A 30 -9.08 4.00 -15.71
N ILE A 31 -8.44 4.17 -16.87
CA ILE A 31 -8.21 3.09 -17.83
C ILE A 31 -6.76 2.68 -17.79
N ILE A 32 -6.50 1.43 -17.43
CA ILE A 32 -5.17 0.80 -17.53
C ILE A 32 -5.10 0.07 -18.86
N LYS A 33 -4.17 0.50 -19.72
CA LYS A 33 -3.89 -0.11 -21.03
C LYS A 33 -2.41 -0.26 -21.28
N SER A 34 -2.03 -1.15 -22.19
CA SER A 34 -0.65 -1.27 -22.64
C SER A 34 -0.30 -0.21 -23.68
N GLY A 35 0.95 0.23 -23.70
CA GLY A 35 1.54 0.97 -24.82
C GLY A 35 2.00 0.07 -25.97
N ASN A 36 1.87 -1.26 -25.83
CA ASN A 36 2.27 -2.24 -26.83
C ASN A 36 1.02 -2.97 -27.37
N GLU A 37 0.80 -2.90 -28.68
CA GLU A 37 -0.37 -3.50 -29.34
C GLU A 37 -0.34 -5.05 -29.36
N LYS A 38 0.84 -5.67 -29.24
CA LYS A 38 0.98 -7.14 -29.31
C LYS A 38 0.77 -7.83 -27.96
N ALA A 39 0.97 -7.11 -26.87
CA ALA A 39 0.87 -7.67 -25.54
C ALA A 39 0.43 -6.60 -24.54
N PHE A 40 -0.59 -6.90 -23.76
CA PHE A 40 -0.94 -6.09 -22.59
C PHE A 40 0.17 -6.19 -21.56
N CYS A 41 0.44 -7.38 -21.07
CA CYS A 41 1.53 -7.67 -20.15
C CYS A 41 1.76 -9.19 -20.07
N ALA A 42 3.00 -9.63 -20.27
CA ALA A 42 3.38 -11.04 -20.18
C ALA A 42 3.79 -11.49 -18.76
N GLY A 43 3.54 -10.68 -17.74
CA GLY A 43 3.87 -10.98 -16.36
C GLY A 43 5.27 -10.56 -15.92
N ALA A 44 5.81 -11.26 -14.93
CA ALA A 44 7.11 -10.96 -14.36
C ALA A 44 8.28 -11.45 -15.28
N ASN A 45 9.43 -10.82 -15.11
CA ASN A 45 10.65 -11.28 -15.78
C ASN A 45 11.16 -12.57 -15.11
N ILE A 46 10.86 -13.71 -15.73
CA ILE A 46 11.19 -15.04 -15.22
C ILE A 46 12.71 -15.22 -15.01
N LYS A 47 13.56 -14.68 -15.92
CA LYS A 47 15.02 -14.78 -15.79
C LYS A 47 15.53 -14.02 -14.56
N MET A 48 14.97 -12.84 -14.30
CA MET A 48 15.28 -12.07 -13.09
C MET A 48 14.89 -12.86 -11.85
N LEU A 49 13.66 -13.36 -11.77
CA LEU A 49 13.20 -14.14 -10.63
C LEU A 49 14.03 -15.41 -10.39
N ALA A 50 14.40 -16.11 -11.46
CA ALA A 50 15.23 -17.31 -11.33
C ALA A 50 16.62 -17.00 -10.73
N SER A 51 17.23 -15.88 -11.12
CA SER A 51 18.55 -15.46 -10.63
C SER A 51 18.55 -14.70 -9.31
N SER A 52 17.39 -14.30 -8.80
CA SER A 52 17.27 -13.56 -7.54
C SER A 52 17.32 -14.47 -6.33
N ASP A 53 17.78 -13.93 -5.20
CA ASP A 53 17.71 -14.61 -3.92
C ASP A 53 16.27 -14.73 -3.39
N HIS A 54 16.10 -15.47 -2.31
CA HIS A 54 14.79 -15.70 -1.70
C HIS A 54 14.18 -14.40 -1.14
N ALA A 55 14.99 -13.58 -0.48
CA ALA A 55 14.52 -12.31 0.11
C ALA A 55 13.97 -11.36 -0.95
N HIS A 56 14.66 -11.25 -2.09
CA HIS A 56 14.19 -10.44 -3.22
C HIS A 56 12.85 -10.96 -3.78
N LYS A 57 12.71 -12.28 -3.97
CA LYS A 57 11.46 -12.89 -4.44
C LYS A 57 10.29 -12.61 -3.51
N VAL A 58 10.48 -12.74 -2.22
CA VAL A 58 9.45 -12.46 -1.20
C VAL A 58 9.06 -10.99 -1.22
N ASN A 59 10.04 -10.09 -1.19
CA ASN A 59 9.77 -8.64 -1.21
C ASN A 59 9.08 -8.19 -2.50
N PHE A 60 9.47 -8.77 -3.64
CA PHE A 60 8.82 -8.56 -4.92
C PHE A 60 7.34 -8.97 -4.90
N CYS A 61 7.02 -10.16 -4.38
CA CYS A 61 5.63 -10.62 -4.27
C CYS A 61 4.82 -9.75 -3.29
N LYS A 62 5.39 -9.36 -2.16
CA LYS A 62 4.73 -8.47 -1.19
C LYS A 62 4.36 -7.13 -1.81
N PHE A 63 5.33 -6.43 -2.40
CA PHE A 63 5.10 -5.13 -3.02
C PHE A 63 4.10 -5.19 -4.17
N THR A 64 4.15 -6.27 -4.96
CA THR A 64 3.18 -6.50 -6.03
C THR A 64 1.76 -6.66 -5.48
N ASN A 65 1.58 -7.44 -4.42
CA ASN A 65 0.28 -7.61 -3.77
C ASN A 65 -0.21 -6.32 -3.10
N GLU A 66 0.69 -5.58 -2.45
CA GLU A 66 0.39 -4.27 -1.85
C GLU A 66 -0.14 -3.29 -2.91
N THR A 67 0.52 -3.21 -4.08
CA THR A 67 0.08 -2.34 -5.19
C THR A 67 -1.29 -2.75 -5.75
N ARG A 68 -1.56 -4.05 -5.88
CA ARG A 68 -2.86 -4.56 -6.34
C ARG A 68 -3.98 -4.31 -5.32
N ASN A 69 -3.70 -4.51 -4.04
CA ASN A 69 -4.63 -4.16 -2.98
C ASN A 69 -4.89 -2.65 -2.95
N PHE A 70 -3.89 -1.85 -3.28
CA PHE A 70 -4.05 -0.40 -3.38
C PHE A 70 -5.02 0.01 -4.51
N LEU A 71 -4.98 -0.65 -5.68
CA LEU A 71 -5.97 -0.45 -6.74
C LEU A 71 -7.40 -0.78 -6.24
N GLU A 72 -7.59 -1.94 -5.61
CA GLU A 72 -8.89 -2.36 -5.07
C GLU A 72 -9.40 -1.43 -3.97
N ASN A 73 -8.50 -0.95 -3.11
CA ASN A 73 -8.84 0.00 -2.06
C ASN A 73 -9.19 1.38 -2.63
N SER A 74 -8.53 1.83 -3.71
CA SER A 74 -8.89 3.09 -4.38
C SER A 74 -10.32 3.10 -4.89
N SER A 75 -10.80 1.97 -5.40
CA SER A 75 -12.20 1.83 -5.80
C SER A 75 -13.17 1.94 -4.62
N LYS A 76 -12.84 1.31 -3.50
CA LYS A 76 -13.70 1.29 -2.30
C LYS A 76 -13.67 2.60 -1.51
N GLU A 77 -12.49 3.15 -1.32
CA GLU A 77 -12.22 4.28 -0.42
C GLU A 77 -12.36 5.63 -1.12
N ALA A 78 -11.78 5.76 -2.33
CA ALA A 78 -11.75 7.02 -3.10
C ALA A 78 -12.73 7.03 -4.27
N SER A 79 -13.52 5.96 -4.44
CA SER A 79 -14.49 5.85 -5.51
C SER A 79 -13.88 5.95 -6.92
N GLN A 80 -12.63 5.61 -7.09
CA GLN A 80 -11.91 5.56 -8.37
C GLN A 80 -12.11 4.20 -9.02
N PHE A 81 -12.79 4.17 -10.15
CA PHE A 81 -13.14 2.94 -10.87
C PHE A 81 -12.07 2.60 -11.91
N PHE A 82 -11.41 1.46 -11.76
CA PHE A 82 -10.34 1.02 -12.64
C PHE A 82 -10.85 0.05 -13.71
N ILE A 83 -10.67 0.42 -14.97
CA ILE A 83 -10.97 -0.40 -16.15
C ILE A 83 -9.65 -0.92 -16.72
N CYS A 84 -9.51 -2.23 -16.84
CA CYS A 84 -8.38 -2.84 -17.53
C CYS A 84 -8.78 -3.15 -18.97
N LEU A 85 -8.10 -2.51 -19.92
CA LEU A 85 -8.26 -2.78 -21.35
C LEU A 85 -7.15 -3.73 -21.80
N VAL A 86 -7.53 -4.97 -22.08
CA VAL A 86 -6.63 -6.02 -22.56
C VAL A 86 -6.66 -6.10 -24.08
N GLU A 87 -5.55 -5.67 -24.69
CA GLU A 87 -5.23 -5.81 -26.11
C GLU A 87 -3.96 -6.67 -26.23
N GLY A 88 -4.01 -7.75 -27.01
CA GLY A 88 -2.93 -8.73 -27.12
C GLY A 88 -2.87 -9.70 -25.93
N VAL A 89 -1.67 -10.26 -25.70
CA VAL A 89 -1.45 -11.27 -24.65
C VAL A 89 -1.41 -10.64 -23.27
N CYS A 90 -2.20 -11.20 -22.34
CA CYS A 90 -2.22 -10.82 -20.94
C CYS A 90 -2.02 -12.06 -20.07
N ALA A 91 -0.79 -12.30 -19.61
CA ALA A 91 -0.39 -13.54 -18.99
C ALA A 91 0.20 -13.33 -17.58
N GLY A 92 0.00 -14.31 -16.72
CA GLY A 92 0.57 -14.35 -15.38
C GLY A 92 0.33 -13.07 -14.59
N GLY A 93 1.39 -12.46 -14.08
CA GLY A 93 1.33 -11.20 -13.36
C GLY A 93 0.61 -10.06 -14.07
N GLY A 94 0.51 -10.10 -15.41
CA GLY A 94 -0.29 -9.16 -16.19
C GLY A 94 -1.79 -9.38 -16.00
N TYR A 95 -2.23 -10.62 -16.05
CA TYR A 95 -3.64 -10.93 -15.81
C TYR A 95 -4.00 -10.76 -14.31
N GLU A 96 -3.09 -11.04 -13.41
CA GLU A 96 -3.29 -10.74 -11.99
C GLU A 96 -3.46 -9.24 -11.72
N LEU A 97 -2.80 -8.34 -12.50
CA LEU A 97 -3.06 -6.90 -12.46
C LEU A 97 -4.48 -6.58 -12.97
N ALA A 98 -4.88 -7.19 -14.08
CA ALA A 98 -6.24 -7.03 -14.60
C ALA A 98 -7.30 -7.47 -13.59
N LEU A 99 -7.07 -8.58 -12.88
CA LEU A 99 -7.95 -9.08 -11.81
C LEU A 99 -8.08 -8.11 -10.63
N ALA A 100 -7.08 -7.27 -10.37
CA ALA A 100 -7.16 -6.23 -9.35
C ALA A 100 -8.04 -5.03 -9.75
N CYS A 101 -8.26 -4.81 -11.06
CA CYS A 101 -9.16 -3.78 -11.57
C CYS A 101 -10.63 -4.13 -11.34
N ASP A 102 -11.50 -3.13 -11.41
CA ASP A 102 -12.95 -3.31 -11.20
C ASP A 102 -13.64 -3.91 -12.41
N HIS A 103 -13.12 -3.62 -13.61
CA HIS A 103 -13.71 -4.10 -14.87
C HIS A 103 -12.62 -4.47 -15.88
N ILE A 104 -12.75 -5.63 -16.49
CA ILE A 104 -11.82 -6.14 -17.49
C ILE A 104 -12.52 -6.19 -18.84
N ILE A 105 -11.99 -5.44 -19.82
CA ILE A 105 -12.40 -5.51 -21.22
C ILE A 105 -11.34 -6.28 -21.98
N LEU A 106 -11.72 -7.33 -22.70
CA LEU A 106 -10.85 -8.09 -23.60
C LEU A 106 -11.25 -7.84 -25.05
N LEU A 107 -10.30 -7.48 -25.90
CA LEU A 107 -10.55 -7.32 -27.33
C LEU A 107 -10.83 -8.67 -27.99
N ASP A 108 -11.88 -8.72 -28.81
CA ASP A 108 -12.21 -9.85 -29.68
C ASP A 108 -11.60 -9.64 -31.07
N ASP A 109 -10.29 -9.78 -31.14
CA ASP A 109 -9.45 -9.59 -32.34
C ASP A 109 -8.77 -10.87 -32.82
N GLY A 110 -9.08 -12.01 -32.19
CA GLY A 110 -8.50 -13.32 -32.47
C GLY A 110 -7.09 -13.53 -31.92
N SER A 111 -6.39 -12.47 -31.51
CA SER A 111 -5.02 -12.51 -30.96
C SER A 111 -4.98 -12.28 -29.45
N SER A 112 -5.89 -11.49 -28.92
CA SER A 112 -5.96 -11.17 -27.50
C SER A 112 -6.37 -12.39 -26.67
N SER A 113 -5.62 -12.64 -25.59
CA SER A 113 -5.83 -13.78 -24.70
C SER A 113 -5.42 -13.47 -23.28
N ILE A 114 -5.97 -14.23 -22.35
CA ILE A 114 -5.62 -14.18 -20.91
C ILE A 114 -5.18 -15.55 -20.42
N SER A 115 -4.20 -15.61 -19.52
CA SER A 115 -3.70 -16.86 -18.94
C SER A 115 -3.07 -16.65 -17.57
N LEU A 116 -3.02 -17.74 -16.77
CA LEU A 116 -2.19 -17.87 -15.59
C LEU A 116 -1.28 -19.11 -15.73
N PRO A 117 -0.24 -19.03 -16.54
CA PRO A 117 0.55 -20.18 -16.97
C PRO A 117 1.70 -20.50 -15.97
N GLU A 118 1.63 -20.03 -14.73
CA GLU A 118 2.69 -20.21 -13.73
C GLU A 118 2.91 -21.68 -13.38
N VAL A 119 1.84 -22.48 -13.30
CA VAL A 119 1.95 -23.91 -12.97
C VAL A 119 2.64 -24.68 -14.10
N PRO A 120 2.19 -24.65 -15.35
CA PRO A 120 2.82 -25.43 -16.41
C PRO A 120 4.22 -24.94 -16.80
N LEU A 121 4.50 -23.62 -16.71
CA LEU A 121 5.78 -23.06 -17.14
C LEU A 121 6.83 -22.96 -16.04
N LEU A 122 6.41 -22.80 -14.78
CA LEU A 122 7.31 -22.47 -13.69
C LEU A 122 7.20 -23.42 -12.50
N ALA A 123 6.23 -24.35 -12.50
CA ALA A 123 5.90 -25.24 -11.39
C ALA A 123 5.61 -24.47 -10.08
N VAL A 124 5.06 -23.26 -10.18
CA VAL A 124 4.65 -22.43 -9.03
C VAL A 124 3.20 -21.99 -9.20
N LEU A 125 2.54 -21.65 -8.09
CA LEU A 125 1.20 -21.08 -8.13
C LEU A 125 1.25 -19.59 -8.49
N PRO A 126 0.16 -19.04 -9.10
CA PRO A 126 -0.02 -17.60 -9.28
C PRO A 126 -0.08 -16.90 -7.91
N GLY A 127 1.11 -16.48 -7.39
CA GLY A 127 1.31 -16.07 -6.00
C GLY A 127 1.05 -14.59 -5.72
N THR A 128 0.70 -13.79 -6.74
CA THR A 128 0.44 -12.36 -6.55
C THR A 128 -1.06 -12.02 -6.65
N GLY A 129 -1.90 -12.89 -6.04
CA GLY A 129 -3.32 -12.69 -5.83
C GLY A 129 -4.23 -13.21 -6.93
N GLY A 130 -3.69 -13.93 -7.93
CA GLY A 130 -4.48 -14.48 -9.03
C GLY A 130 -5.52 -15.50 -8.58
N LEU A 131 -5.10 -16.52 -7.85
CA LEU A 131 -5.99 -17.58 -7.39
C LEU A 131 -7.13 -17.05 -6.51
N THR A 132 -6.83 -16.20 -5.55
CA THR A 132 -7.83 -15.61 -4.65
C THR A 132 -8.83 -14.77 -5.44
N ARG A 133 -8.36 -13.97 -6.39
CA ARG A 133 -9.27 -13.12 -7.19
C ARG A 133 -10.13 -13.92 -8.17
N LEU A 134 -9.62 -15.03 -8.71
CA LEU A 134 -10.45 -15.93 -9.53
C LEU A 134 -11.64 -16.47 -8.75
N THR A 135 -11.42 -17.00 -7.55
CA THR A 135 -12.47 -17.65 -6.75
C THR A 135 -13.30 -16.65 -5.96
N ASP A 136 -12.66 -15.72 -5.24
CA ASP A 136 -13.35 -14.87 -4.27
C ASP A 136 -13.90 -13.58 -4.89
N LYS A 137 -13.19 -12.95 -5.83
CA LYS A 137 -13.67 -11.73 -6.47
C LYS A 137 -14.55 -12.03 -7.68
N ARG A 138 -14.08 -12.87 -8.61
CA ARG A 138 -14.81 -13.18 -9.83
C ARG A 138 -15.83 -14.31 -9.71
N LYS A 139 -15.81 -15.04 -8.59
CA LYS A 139 -16.74 -16.16 -8.33
C LYS A 139 -16.70 -17.23 -9.43
N ILE A 140 -15.52 -17.53 -9.94
CA ILE A 140 -15.33 -18.61 -10.91
C ILE A 140 -15.44 -19.94 -10.20
N ARG A 141 -16.10 -20.91 -10.82
CA ARG A 141 -16.17 -22.27 -10.30
C ARG A 141 -14.76 -22.84 -10.15
N ARG A 142 -14.50 -23.55 -9.04
CA ARG A 142 -13.15 -24.06 -8.72
C ARG A 142 -12.59 -24.96 -9.80
N ASP A 143 -13.41 -25.85 -10.37
CA ASP A 143 -12.99 -26.74 -11.47
C ASP A 143 -12.53 -25.96 -12.70
N LEU A 144 -13.20 -24.86 -13.05
CA LEU A 144 -12.77 -24.00 -14.15
C LEU A 144 -11.51 -23.20 -13.80
N ALA A 145 -11.36 -22.78 -12.55
CA ALA A 145 -10.15 -22.10 -12.08
C ALA A 145 -8.94 -23.04 -12.11
N ASP A 146 -9.12 -24.29 -11.69
CA ASP A 146 -8.08 -25.33 -11.73
C ASP A 146 -7.63 -25.60 -13.17
N VAL A 147 -8.59 -25.83 -14.10
CA VAL A 147 -8.27 -26.01 -15.52
C VAL A 147 -7.56 -24.78 -16.09
N PHE A 148 -8.06 -23.56 -15.79
CA PHE A 148 -7.48 -22.32 -16.29
C PHE A 148 -6.04 -22.12 -15.84
N CYS A 149 -5.71 -22.43 -14.58
CA CYS A 149 -4.36 -22.31 -14.03
C CYS A 149 -3.38 -23.38 -14.56
N THR A 150 -3.87 -24.42 -15.22
CA THR A 150 -3.04 -25.49 -15.81
C THR A 150 -2.89 -25.36 -17.34
N MET A 151 -3.52 -24.33 -17.95
CA MET A 151 -3.44 -24.07 -19.39
C MET A 151 -2.29 -23.11 -19.71
N GLU A 152 -1.47 -23.47 -20.69
CA GLU A 152 -0.39 -22.62 -21.20
C GLU A 152 -0.89 -21.62 -22.24
N GLU A 153 -1.75 -22.06 -23.17
CA GLU A 153 -2.15 -21.29 -24.37
C GLU A 153 -3.04 -20.08 -24.03
N GLY A 154 -3.64 -20.07 -22.86
CA GLY A 154 -4.59 -19.04 -22.44
C GLY A 154 -5.97 -19.17 -23.06
N VAL A 155 -6.85 -18.25 -22.69
CA VAL A 155 -8.26 -18.25 -23.06
C VAL A 155 -8.58 -16.97 -23.82
N LYS A 156 -9.28 -17.14 -24.98
CA LYS A 156 -9.69 -16.02 -25.87
C LYS A 156 -11.12 -15.56 -25.57
N ALA A 157 -11.49 -14.44 -26.17
CA ALA A 157 -12.66 -13.62 -25.90
C ALA A 157 -13.94 -14.38 -25.48
N LYS A 158 -14.53 -15.19 -26.34
CA LYS A 158 -15.82 -15.87 -26.06
C LYS A 158 -15.74 -16.75 -24.84
N LYS A 159 -14.72 -17.62 -24.77
CA LYS A 159 -14.53 -18.54 -23.64
C LYS A 159 -14.16 -17.79 -22.35
N ALA A 160 -13.37 -16.72 -22.45
CA ALA A 160 -13.02 -15.86 -21.30
C ALA A 160 -14.27 -15.22 -20.67
N LYS A 161 -15.20 -14.74 -21.49
CA LYS A 161 -16.49 -14.20 -21.04
C LYS A 161 -17.37 -15.26 -20.42
N GLU A 162 -17.51 -16.41 -21.07
CA GLU A 162 -18.30 -17.55 -20.60
C GLU A 162 -17.81 -18.04 -19.22
N TRP A 163 -16.50 -18.11 -19.02
CA TRP A 163 -15.89 -18.51 -17.76
C TRP A 163 -15.80 -17.38 -16.72
N ARG A 164 -16.34 -16.20 -17.00
CA ARG A 164 -16.28 -14.99 -16.15
C ARG A 164 -14.88 -14.50 -15.86
N LEU A 165 -13.90 -14.87 -16.68
CA LEU A 165 -12.53 -14.40 -16.58
C LEU A 165 -12.42 -12.90 -16.91
N VAL A 166 -13.31 -12.39 -17.76
CA VAL A 166 -13.42 -10.97 -18.13
C VAL A 166 -14.87 -10.48 -18.00
N ASP A 167 -15.07 -9.18 -17.89
CA ASP A 167 -16.40 -8.58 -17.73
C ASP A 167 -17.04 -8.27 -19.08
N THR A 168 -16.26 -7.80 -20.05
CA THR A 168 -16.75 -7.41 -21.36
C THR A 168 -15.78 -7.92 -22.45
N ILE A 169 -16.35 -8.33 -23.57
CA ILE A 169 -15.61 -8.55 -24.81
C ILE A 169 -16.11 -7.57 -25.86
N THR A 170 -15.20 -6.95 -26.61
CA THR A 170 -15.58 -5.96 -27.63
C THR A 170 -14.61 -5.99 -28.82
N LYS A 171 -15.09 -5.56 -30.00
CA LYS A 171 -14.23 -5.35 -31.16
C LYS A 171 -13.57 -3.97 -31.07
N LYS A 172 -12.42 -3.82 -31.72
CA LYS A 172 -11.70 -2.54 -31.76
C LYS A 172 -12.57 -1.37 -32.27
N THR A 173 -13.48 -1.65 -33.20
CA THR A 173 -14.42 -0.67 -33.78
C THR A 173 -15.46 -0.17 -32.79
N SER A 174 -15.87 -0.95 -31.79
CA SER A 174 -16.91 -0.60 -30.81
C SER A 174 -16.33 -0.25 -29.44
N LEU A 175 -14.99 -0.25 -29.31
CA LEU A 175 -14.31 -0.07 -28.02
C LEU A 175 -14.65 1.28 -27.37
N ASN A 176 -14.63 2.37 -28.13
CA ASN A 176 -14.87 3.71 -27.59
C ASN A 176 -16.32 3.86 -27.07
N ASP A 177 -17.28 3.25 -27.77
CA ASP A 177 -18.69 3.29 -27.35
C ASP A 177 -18.89 2.51 -26.06
N GLU A 178 -18.23 1.34 -25.94
CA GLU A 178 -18.26 0.52 -24.72
C GLU A 178 -17.62 1.26 -23.53
N LEU A 179 -16.43 1.84 -23.72
CA LEU A 179 -15.76 2.64 -22.69
C LEU A 179 -16.60 3.82 -22.24
N ASN A 180 -17.14 4.60 -23.18
CA ASN A 180 -18.00 5.76 -22.86
C ASN A 180 -19.27 5.34 -22.10
N SER A 181 -19.88 4.22 -22.48
CA SER A 181 -21.04 3.67 -21.78
C SER A 181 -20.70 3.27 -20.33
N LEU A 182 -19.59 2.57 -20.13
CA LEU A 182 -19.11 2.17 -18.79
C LEU A 182 -18.82 3.38 -17.90
N ILE A 183 -18.07 4.36 -18.43
CA ILE A 183 -17.72 5.59 -17.70
C ILE A 183 -18.97 6.36 -17.33
N LYS A 184 -19.90 6.57 -18.28
CA LYS A 184 -21.15 7.28 -18.03
C LYS A 184 -22.00 6.60 -16.95
N ASN A 185 -22.15 5.28 -17.02
CA ASN A 185 -22.92 4.51 -16.03
C ASN A 185 -22.31 4.58 -14.60
N LYS A 186 -20.99 4.76 -14.50
CA LYS A 186 -20.31 4.90 -13.19
C LYS A 186 -20.32 6.35 -12.70
N SER A 187 -20.17 7.33 -13.59
CA SER A 187 -20.19 8.75 -13.24
C SER A 187 -21.57 9.22 -12.76
N CYS A 188 -22.67 8.64 -13.26
CA CYS A 188 -24.03 9.01 -12.82
C CYS A 188 -24.30 8.79 -11.32
N ASN A 189 -23.47 7.97 -10.65
CA ASN A 189 -23.61 7.71 -9.22
C ASN A 189 -22.77 8.62 -8.31
N LYS A 190 -22.08 9.65 -8.86
CA LYS A 190 -21.03 10.38 -8.12
C LYS A 190 -20.96 11.87 -8.46
N ASN A 191 -21.99 12.63 -8.10
CA ASN A 191 -21.96 14.10 -8.17
C ASN A 191 -21.14 14.77 -7.04
N GLN A 192 -20.38 14.01 -6.25
CA GLN A 192 -19.74 14.56 -5.03
C GLN A 192 -18.30 15.04 -5.20
N ASN A 193 -17.60 14.67 -6.28
CA ASN A 193 -16.17 14.92 -6.38
C ASN A 193 -15.73 15.96 -7.42
N GLU A 194 -16.64 16.54 -8.20
CA GLU A 194 -16.28 17.40 -9.35
C GLU A 194 -15.52 18.69 -8.99
N ASN A 195 -15.63 19.15 -7.75
CA ASN A 195 -15.00 20.41 -7.28
C ASN A 195 -13.84 20.20 -6.29
N LEU A 196 -13.33 18.96 -6.14
CA LEU A 196 -12.21 18.71 -5.25
C LEU A 196 -10.91 19.22 -5.87
N VAL A 197 -10.18 20.03 -5.10
CA VAL A 197 -8.83 20.47 -5.46
C VAL A 197 -7.85 19.47 -4.86
N GLY A 198 -7.00 18.88 -5.71
CA GLY A 198 -5.99 17.93 -5.28
C GLY A 198 -4.79 18.60 -4.61
N VAL A 199 -4.02 17.79 -3.91
CA VAL A 199 -2.74 18.15 -3.28
C VAL A 199 -1.61 17.56 -4.10
N GLN A 200 -0.74 18.42 -4.64
CA GLN A 200 0.45 18.01 -5.40
C GLN A 200 1.45 17.29 -4.49
N LEU A 201 1.92 16.13 -4.93
CA LEU A 201 2.96 15.37 -4.23
C LEU A 201 4.34 15.65 -4.83
N ASN A 202 5.12 16.48 -4.15
CA ASN A 202 6.50 16.77 -4.55
C ASN A 202 7.44 15.60 -4.21
N ASN A 203 8.64 15.61 -4.79
CA ASN A 203 9.65 14.63 -4.45
C ASN A 203 10.08 14.77 -2.98
N LEU A 204 10.22 13.63 -2.31
CA LEU A 204 10.69 13.62 -0.93
C LEU A 204 12.11 14.20 -0.85
N GLN A 205 12.31 15.12 0.09
CA GLN A 205 13.62 15.66 0.41
C GLN A 205 14.30 14.73 1.41
N LYS A 206 15.32 14.02 0.98
CA LYS A 206 16.15 13.19 1.85
C LYS A 206 17.62 13.47 1.63
N THR A 207 18.36 13.54 2.72
CA THR A 207 19.80 13.67 2.73
C THR A 207 20.42 12.36 3.20
N THR A 208 21.21 11.74 2.34
CA THR A 208 22.04 10.61 2.72
C THR A 208 23.35 11.16 3.24
N VAL A 209 23.51 11.25 4.55
CA VAL A 209 24.71 11.81 5.21
C VAL A 209 25.87 10.83 5.04
N SER A 210 25.58 9.52 5.16
CA SER A 210 26.53 8.44 4.95
C SER A 210 25.78 7.16 4.53
N ASN A 211 26.51 6.09 4.25
CA ASN A 211 25.89 4.77 4.03
C ASN A 211 25.15 4.22 5.28
N GLU A 212 25.25 4.92 6.40
CA GLU A 212 24.66 4.53 7.69
C GLU A 212 23.62 5.52 8.21
N GLU A 213 23.46 6.67 7.55
CA GLU A 213 22.54 7.70 8.02
C GLU A 213 21.75 8.33 6.87
N ILE A 214 20.43 8.32 7.01
CA ILE A 214 19.48 8.98 6.12
C ILE A 214 18.62 9.91 6.96
N THR A 215 18.56 11.19 6.58
CA THR A 215 17.74 12.20 7.26
C THR A 215 16.65 12.71 6.32
N TYR A 216 15.43 12.71 6.82
CA TYR A 216 14.27 13.35 6.24
C TYR A 216 13.85 14.54 7.11
N SER A 217 12.77 15.21 6.75
CA SER A 217 12.28 16.36 7.52
C SER A 217 11.56 15.96 8.82
N THR A 218 10.86 14.83 8.83
CA THR A 218 10.08 14.36 9.98
C THR A 218 10.68 13.15 10.68
N LEU A 219 11.66 12.49 10.09
CA LEU A 219 12.32 11.33 10.67
C LEU A 219 13.78 11.20 10.24
N SER A 220 14.53 10.40 10.99
CA SER A 220 15.89 9.98 10.65
C SER A 220 16.05 8.48 10.76
N VAL A 221 16.99 7.94 10.01
CA VAL A 221 17.33 6.51 9.99
C VAL A 221 18.81 6.34 10.24
N GLN A 222 19.17 5.54 11.23
CA GLN A 222 20.53 5.14 11.53
C GLN A 222 20.66 3.64 11.31
N ILE A 223 21.62 3.23 10.48
CA ILE A 223 21.87 1.84 10.12
C ILE A 223 23.16 1.38 10.82
N ASP A 224 23.02 0.40 11.70
CA ASP A 224 24.15 -0.30 12.32
C ASP A 224 24.37 -1.62 11.57
N ARG A 225 25.37 -1.64 10.69
CA ARG A 225 25.67 -2.78 9.83
C ARG A 225 26.26 -3.96 10.60
N GLU A 226 26.99 -3.68 11.69
CA GLU A 226 27.55 -4.70 12.54
C GLU A 226 26.45 -5.47 13.29
N LYS A 227 25.49 -4.74 13.87
CA LYS A 227 24.32 -5.33 14.54
C LYS A 227 23.19 -5.72 13.60
N LYS A 228 23.32 -5.43 12.29
CA LYS A 228 22.28 -5.66 11.27
C LYS A 228 20.94 -5.07 11.67
N SER A 229 20.97 -3.85 12.20
CA SER A 229 19.79 -3.13 12.69
C SER A 229 19.67 -1.74 12.09
N ALA A 230 18.45 -1.25 11.95
CA ALA A 230 18.13 0.12 11.58
C ALA A 230 17.27 0.76 12.65
N THR A 231 17.66 1.94 13.13
CA THR A 231 16.85 2.74 14.06
C THR A 231 16.16 3.87 13.29
N ILE A 232 14.83 3.89 13.34
CA ILE A 232 13.99 4.92 12.75
C ILE A 232 13.51 5.80 13.89
N THR A 233 13.89 7.08 13.90
CA THR A 233 13.43 8.05 14.89
C THR A 233 12.46 9.03 14.23
N ILE A 234 11.18 8.99 14.63
CA ILE A 234 10.14 9.90 14.15
C ILE A 234 10.09 11.10 15.09
N ASN A 235 10.20 12.31 14.53
CA ASN A 235 10.14 13.55 15.28
C ASN A 235 8.70 14.09 15.30
N ALA A 236 8.25 14.50 16.49
CA ALA A 236 6.99 15.23 16.64
C ALA A 236 7.00 16.51 15.78
N PRO A 237 5.82 17.01 15.37
CA PRO A 237 5.75 18.31 14.72
C PRO A 237 6.22 19.42 15.66
N LEU A 238 6.84 20.45 15.12
CA LEU A 238 7.31 21.59 15.91
C LEU A 238 6.18 22.52 16.31
N GLU A 239 5.19 22.65 15.43
CA GLU A 239 4.03 23.52 15.64
C GLU A 239 2.79 22.70 16.03
N ASP A 240 1.79 23.35 16.59
CA ASP A 240 0.48 22.75 16.82
C ASP A 240 -0.24 22.47 15.51
N ALA A 241 -1.21 21.56 15.55
CA ALA A 241 -1.98 21.21 14.37
C ALA A 241 -2.77 22.43 13.83
N PRO A 242 -2.96 22.53 12.52
CA PRO A 242 -3.79 23.57 11.90
C PRO A 242 -5.20 23.60 12.49
N GLU A 243 -5.73 24.81 12.69
CA GLU A 243 -7.04 25.01 13.31
C GLU A 243 -8.21 24.74 12.33
N ASN A 244 -7.95 24.88 11.02
CA ASN A 244 -8.99 24.78 10.00
C ASN A 244 -8.53 24.11 8.70
N LEU A 245 -9.51 23.72 7.87
CA LEU A 245 -9.26 23.02 6.60
C LEU A 245 -8.46 23.84 5.58
N SER A 246 -8.59 25.15 5.58
CA SER A 246 -7.83 26.03 4.66
C SER A 246 -6.36 25.99 4.96
N GLU A 247 -5.98 25.96 6.22
CA GLU A 247 -4.58 25.81 6.65
C GLU A 247 -4.02 24.43 6.29
N ILE A 248 -4.81 23.35 6.49
CA ILE A 248 -4.41 22.00 6.07
C ILE A 248 -4.14 21.97 4.56
N LEU A 249 -5.06 22.51 3.75
CA LEU A 249 -4.91 22.55 2.30
C LEU A 249 -3.73 23.41 1.85
N SER A 250 -3.47 24.54 2.52
CA SER A 250 -2.37 25.45 2.18
C SER A 250 -0.99 24.85 2.43
N GLN A 251 -0.87 23.95 3.41
CA GLN A 251 0.37 23.21 3.68
C GLN A 251 0.65 22.14 2.61
N GLY A 252 -0.38 21.66 1.92
CA GLY A 252 -0.23 20.67 0.86
C GLY A 252 0.47 19.40 1.32
N ASP A 253 1.51 18.96 0.61
CA ASP A 253 2.29 17.77 0.98
C ASP A 253 3.34 18.04 2.07
N ASP A 254 3.52 19.28 2.51
CA ASP A 254 4.28 19.64 3.70
C ASP A 254 3.48 19.45 5.01
N PHE A 255 2.16 19.23 4.92
CA PHE A 255 1.34 18.91 6.07
C PHE A 255 1.90 17.69 6.82
N TRP A 256 2.28 17.87 8.09
CA TRP A 256 3.09 16.91 8.85
C TRP A 256 2.56 15.48 8.80
N LEU A 257 1.24 15.26 8.94
CA LEU A 257 0.67 13.89 8.87
C LEU A 257 0.92 13.22 7.52
N LEU A 258 0.80 13.96 6.42
CA LEU A 258 1.05 13.44 5.08
C LEU A 258 2.54 13.24 4.84
N LYS A 259 3.34 14.22 5.21
CA LYS A 259 4.79 14.20 5.02
C LYS A 259 5.44 13.05 5.78
N CYS A 260 5.12 12.90 7.06
CA CYS A 260 5.63 11.82 7.90
C CYS A 260 5.22 10.43 7.36
N ALA A 261 3.98 10.27 6.92
CA ALA A 261 3.53 9.01 6.31
C ALA A 261 4.34 8.66 5.06
N ARG A 262 4.61 9.64 4.18
CA ARG A 262 5.39 9.46 2.95
C ARG A 262 6.84 9.11 3.23
N GLU A 263 7.46 9.80 4.17
CA GLU A 263 8.85 9.58 4.56
C GLU A 263 9.04 8.22 5.24
N LEU A 264 8.09 7.81 6.10
CA LEU A 264 8.11 6.50 6.73
C LEU A 264 7.90 5.38 5.72
N ASP A 265 6.99 5.58 4.75
CA ASP A 265 6.74 4.62 3.67
C ASP A 265 7.98 4.40 2.80
N ASP A 266 8.64 5.49 2.37
CA ASP A 266 9.91 5.45 1.61
C ASP A 266 11.01 4.74 2.42
N THR A 267 11.11 5.03 3.72
CA THR A 267 12.07 4.39 4.63
C THR A 267 11.87 2.87 4.70
N ILE A 268 10.64 2.42 4.94
CA ILE A 268 10.34 0.98 5.04
C ILE A 268 10.61 0.28 3.70
N LEU A 269 10.27 0.90 2.57
CA LEU A 269 10.56 0.37 1.24
C LEU A 269 12.08 0.33 0.98
N ASN A 270 12.81 1.39 1.34
CA ASN A 270 14.26 1.43 1.19
C ASN A 270 14.95 0.31 1.98
N LEU A 271 14.60 0.14 3.24
CA LEU A 271 15.13 -0.95 4.08
C LEU A 271 14.76 -2.33 3.48
N ARG A 272 13.55 -2.48 2.95
CA ARG A 272 13.06 -3.74 2.39
C ARG A 272 13.78 -4.15 1.11
N PHE A 273 14.13 -3.20 0.23
CA PHE A 273 14.67 -3.49 -1.09
C PHE A 273 16.18 -3.27 -1.22
N ASN A 274 16.73 -2.33 -0.47
CA ASN A 274 18.13 -1.93 -0.61
C ASN A 274 19.01 -2.41 0.56
N GLU A 275 18.42 -2.69 1.73
CA GLU A 275 19.13 -3.09 2.93
C GLU A 275 18.71 -4.49 3.38
N LEU A 276 18.98 -5.50 2.53
CA LEU A 276 18.55 -6.88 2.75
C LEU A 276 19.20 -7.55 3.98
N GLU A 277 20.38 -7.08 4.39
CA GLU A 277 21.10 -7.58 5.55
C GLU A 277 20.51 -7.10 6.89
N ILE A 278 19.69 -6.04 6.88
CA ILE A 278 19.07 -5.52 8.09
C ILE A 278 17.93 -6.44 8.52
N GLY A 279 18.08 -7.09 9.65
CA GLY A 279 17.13 -8.03 10.24
C GLY A 279 16.26 -7.42 11.35
N ILE A 280 16.66 -6.29 11.92
CA ILE A 280 16.00 -5.64 13.05
C ILE A 280 15.69 -4.19 12.69
N ILE A 281 14.45 -3.76 12.94
CA ILE A 281 14.05 -2.35 12.87
C ILE A 281 13.66 -1.91 14.28
N VAL A 282 14.31 -0.86 14.74
CA VAL A 282 14.02 -0.21 16.03
C VAL A 282 13.27 1.09 15.75
N PHE A 283 12.07 1.23 16.29
CA PHE A 283 11.33 2.47 16.25
C PHE A 283 11.57 3.28 17.52
N LYS A 284 11.86 4.55 17.34
CA LYS A 284 11.90 5.60 18.37
C LYS A 284 11.06 6.76 17.93
N THR A 285 10.59 7.53 18.89
CA THR A 285 9.94 8.81 18.65
C THR A 285 10.58 9.86 19.54
N SER A 286 10.59 11.11 19.12
CA SER A 286 11.17 12.21 19.89
C SER A 286 10.31 13.47 19.77
N GLY A 287 10.06 14.15 20.88
CA GLY A 287 9.38 15.43 20.93
C GLY A 287 8.18 15.50 21.85
N GLU A 288 7.31 16.47 21.65
CA GLU A 288 6.20 16.76 22.54
C GLU A 288 4.95 15.94 22.20
N ILE A 289 4.45 15.21 23.20
CA ILE A 289 3.22 14.41 23.12
C ILE A 289 2.00 15.28 22.77
N SER A 290 1.90 16.48 23.35
CA SER A 290 0.79 17.42 23.11
C SER A 290 0.65 17.78 21.61
N LYS A 291 1.77 17.97 20.92
CA LYS A 291 1.82 18.27 19.49
C LYS A 291 1.27 17.08 18.68
N VAL A 292 1.73 15.87 18.97
CA VAL A 292 1.23 14.66 18.28
C VAL A 292 -0.27 14.48 18.50
N LEU A 293 -0.76 14.68 19.72
CA LEU A 293 -2.19 14.58 20.04
C LEU A 293 -3.03 15.65 19.33
N SER A 294 -2.50 16.86 19.12
CA SER A 294 -3.20 17.90 18.37
C SER A 294 -3.46 17.47 16.92
N TYR A 295 -2.45 16.84 16.28
CA TYR A 295 -2.58 16.28 14.94
C TYR A 295 -3.45 15.02 14.90
N ASP A 296 -3.34 14.14 15.89
CA ASP A 296 -4.17 12.93 15.98
C ASP A 296 -5.67 13.26 16.06
N LYS A 297 -6.03 14.32 16.77
CA LYS A 297 -7.41 14.81 16.88
C LYS A 297 -8.03 15.20 15.54
N LEU A 298 -7.22 15.60 14.54
CA LEU A 298 -7.71 15.98 13.21
C LEU A 298 -8.36 14.81 12.48
N PHE A 299 -7.94 13.56 12.71
CA PHE A 299 -8.55 12.37 12.11
C PHE A 299 -10.04 12.25 12.51
N GLU A 300 -10.39 12.56 13.75
CA GLU A 300 -11.79 12.54 14.19
C GLU A 300 -12.52 13.83 13.78
N THR A 301 -11.88 14.98 13.95
CA THR A 301 -12.49 16.30 13.68
C THR A 301 -12.89 16.42 12.20
N TYR A 302 -12.03 15.98 11.30
CA TYR A 302 -12.21 16.14 9.85
C TYR A 302 -12.40 14.81 9.11
N LYS A 303 -12.96 13.80 9.78
CA LYS A 303 -13.20 12.46 9.22
C LYS A 303 -14.08 12.40 7.97
N ASN A 304 -14.82 13.46 7.67
CA ASN A 304 -15.63 13.57 6.46
C ASN A 304 -14.95 14.40 5.35
N PHE A 305 -13.74 14.91 5.60
CA PHE A 305 -12.99 15.69 4.63
C PHE A 305 -12.09 14.77 3.81
N TRP A 306 -12.19 14.86 2.49
CA TRP A 306 -11.53 13.93 1.57
C TRP A 306 -10.02 13.74 1.82
N LEU A 307 -9.28 14.86 2.05
CA LEU A 307 -7.83 14.81 2.25
C LEU A 307 -7.46 14.09 3.56
N MET A 308 -8.20 14.36 4.65
CA MET A 308 -7.96 13.70 5.93
C MET A 308 -8.28 12.21 5.85
N ASN A 309 -9.33 11.82 5.12
CA ASN A 309 -9.61 10.40 4.85
C ASN A 309 -8.47 9.76 4.06
N GLU A 310 -7.99 10.44 3.01
CA GLU A 310 -6.90 9.92 2.20
C GLU A 310 -5.60 9.76 3.00
N ILE A 311 -5.28 10.70 3.87
CA ILE A 311 -4.14 10.61 4.80
C ILE A 311 -4.34 9.44 5.79
N SER A 312 -5.54 9.26 6.33
CA SER A 312 -5.87 8.13 7.22
C SER A 312 -5.70 6.79 6.52
N TYR A 313 -6.19 6.67 5.27
CA TYR A 313 -5.97 5.48 4.45
C TYR A 313 -4.50 5.24 4.13
N PHE A 314 -3.74 6.31 3.91
CA PHE A 314 -2.30 6.20 3.68
C PHE A 314 -1.57 5.68 4.93
N TRP A 315 -1.83 6.23 6.12
CA TRP A 315 -1.30 5.70 7.38
C TRP A 315 -1.69 4.23 7.59
N THR A 316 -2.93 3.86 7.28
CA THR A 316 -3.37 2.47 7.32
C THR A 316 -2.53 1.57 6.43
N ARG A 317 -2.19 2.02 5.20
CA ARG A 317 -1.31 1.28 4.28
C ARG A 317 0.12 1.17 4.80
N VAL A 318 0.65 2.26 5.37
CA VAL A 318 2.01 2.29 5.96
C VAL A 318 2.10 1.31 7.12
N PHE A 319 1.16 1.33 8.04
CA PHE A 319 1.14 0.40 9.18
C PHE A 319 0.99 -1.07 8.71
N LYS A 320 0.12 -1.37 7.73
CA LYS A 320 0.03 -2.70 7.13
C LYS A 320 1.35 -3.14 6.50
N ARG A 321 2.10 -2.23 5.89
CA ARG A 321 3.42 -2.51 5.34
C ARG A 321 4.45 -2.80 6.43
N ILE A 322 4.38 -2.11 7.56
CA ILE A 322 5.20 -2.37 8.75
C ILE A 322 4.89 -3.76 9.30
N ASP A 323 3.61 -4.11 9.50
CA ASP A 323 3.18 -5.44 9.96
C ASP A 323 3.77 -6.57 9.09
N LEU A 324 3.94 -6.33 7.78
CA LEU A 324 4.38 -7.34 6.81
C LEU A 324 5.85 -7.22 6.40
N THR A 325 6.66 -6.43 7.10
CA THR A 325 8.05 -6.17 6.66
C THR A 325 9.00 -7.35 6.85
N SER A 326 8.61 -8.39 7.62
CA SER A 326 9.40 -9.60 7.88
C SER A 326 10.78 -9.34 8.49
N ARG A 327 10.83 -8.37 9.39
CA ARG A 327 11.98 -8.07 10.24
C ARG A 327 11.52 -8.07 11.68
N THR A 328 12.42 -8.27 12.60
CA THR A 328 12.09 -8.07 14.02
C THR A 328 11.87 -6.60 14.28
N LEU A 329 10.69 -6.27 14.77
CA LEU A 329 10.27 -4.90 15.09
C LEU A 329 10.41 -4.67 16.60
N ILE A 330 11.13 -3.65 16.97
CA ILE A 330 11.34 -3.25 18.37
C ILE A 330 10.92 -1.79 18.53
N THR A 331 10.22 -1.46 19.61
CA THR A 331 9.98 -0.07 20.00
C THR A 331 10.71 0.25 21.29
N LEU A 332 11.35 1.41 21.32
CA LEU A 332 11.98 1.97 22.51
C LEU A 332 11.18 3.21 22.96
N ILE A 333 10.67 3.17 24.19
CA ILE A 333 9.86 4.22 24.78
C ILE A 333 10.71 4.87 25.88
N GLU A 334 11.26 6.03 25.54
CA GLU A 334 12.15 6.82 26.40
C GLU A 334 11.41 8.05 26.96
N PRO A 335 11.94 8.76 27.95
CA PRO A 335 11.24 9.91 28.54
C PRO A 335 10.91 11.03 27.54
N ASN A 336 11.68 11.18 26.47
CA ASN A 336 11.45 12.15 25.39
C ASN A 336 10.65 11.57 24.21
N SER A 337 10.11 10.36 24.35
CA SER A 337 9.29 9.74 23.31
C SER A 337 7.92 10.40 23.24
N CYS A 338 7.37 10.47 22.02
CA CYS A 338 6.05 11.03 21.76
C CYS A 338 5.06 9.99 21.21
N TYR A 339 5.10 8.77 21.75
CA TYR A 339 4.13 7.73 21.41
C TYR A 339 2.75 8.09 21.94
N ALA A 340 1.97 8.76 21.09
CA ALA A 340 0.63 9.21 21.42
C ALA A 340 -0.30 9.05 20.21
N GLY A 341 -1.57 8.74 20.48
CA GLY A 341 -2.57 8.57 19.44
C GLY A 341 -2.12 7.58 18.37
N PHE A 342 -2.24 7.94 17.09
CA PHE A 342 -1.90 7.06 15.95
C PHE A 342 -0.44 6.58 15.95
N LEU A 343 0.53 7.34 16.52
CA LEU A 343 1.91 6.85 16.61
C LEU A 343 2.08 5.68 17.59
N SER A 344 1.16 5.49 18.53
CA SER A 344 1.13 4.32 19.41
C SER A 344 0.86 3.01 18.65
N GLU A 345 0.35 3.06 17.40
CA GLU A 345 0.20 1.88 16.54
C GLU A 345 1.54 1.18 16.28
N LEU A 346 2.66 1.91 16.31
CA LEU A 346 4.00 1.33 16.18
C LEU A 346 4.35 0.41 17.34
N ILE A 347 3.89 0.75 18.58
CA ILE A 347 4.10 -0.09 19.77
C ILE A 347 3.36 -1.42 19.60
N PHE A 348 2.11 -1.36 19.11
CA PHE A 348 1.28 -2.55 18.93
C PHE A 348 1.67 -3.38 17.69
N ALA A 349 2.39 -2.79 16.73
CA ALA A 349 2.96 -3.49 15.59
C ALA A 349 4.30 -4.18 15.90
N ALA A 350 4.95 -3.81 17.00
CA ALA A 350 6.27 -4.31 17.35
C ALA A 350 6.21 -5.71 17.98
N ASP A 351 7.22 -6.54 17.67
CA ASP A 351 7.42 -7.85 18.31
C ASP A 351 7.83 -7.70 19.78
N ARG A 352 8.52 -6.61 20.11
CA ARG A 352 8.96 -6.28 21.47
C ARG A 352 8.93 -4.77 21.69
N SER A 353 8.43 -4.37 22.85
CA SER A 353 8.43 -2.97 23.29
C SER A 353 9.16 -2.86 24.63
N TYR A 354 10.09 -1.94 24.70
CA TYR A 354 10.85 -1.64 25.90
C TYR A 354 10.57 -0.21 26.34
N MET A 355 10.16 -0.06 27.58
CA MET A 355 9.84 1.24 28.17
C MET A 355 10.80 1.54 29.31
N ALA A 356 11.38 2.72 29.32
CA ALA A 356 12.26 3.16 30.39
C ALA A 356 11.47 3.34 31.69
N GLU A 357 11.98 2.79 32.78
CA GLU A 357 11.40 2.93 34.11
C GLU A 357 12.26 3.87 34.95
N GLY A 358 11.60 4.85 35.59
CA GLY A 358 12.25 5.81 36.45
C GLY A 358 12.20 7.25 35.92
N GLU A 359 12.91 8.13 36.64
CA GLU A 359 13.11 9.51 36.29
C GLU A 359 14.59 9.73 35.97
N PHE A 360 14.88 10.48 34.92
CA PHE A 360 16.24 10.68 34.41
C PHE A 360 16.56 12.17 34.38
N GLU A 361 17.61 12.59 35.08
CA GLU A 361 18.04 14.00 35.16
C GLU A 361 18.28 14.63 33.79
N GLU A 362 18.85 13.86 32.85
CA GLU A 362 19.09 14.28 31.47
C GLU A 362 17.79 14.58 30.65
N TYR A 363 16.63 14.17 31.18
CA TYR A 363 15.32 14.45 30.60
C TYR A 363 14.39 15.25 31.54
N ASP A 364 14.97 16.15 32.35
CA ASP A 364 14.21 16.99 33.29
C ASP A 364 13.32 16.17 34.24
N ASN A 365 13.76 15.01 34.66
CA ASN A 365 13.03 14.03 35.48
C ASN A 365 11.66 13.60 34.90
N LYS A 366 11.51 13.68 33.58
CA LYS A 366 10.33 13.15 32.90
C LYS A 366 10.32 11.62 32.90
N LYS A 367 9.13 11.05 32.97
CA LYS A 367 8.90 9.60 32.82
C LYS A 367 8.54 9.27 31.38
N ALA A 368 8.99 8.10 30.92
CA ALA A 368 8.48 7.57 29.67
C ALA A 368 6.95 7.40 29.76
N THR A 369 6.24 7.81 28.73
CA THR A 369 4.77 7.87 28.73
C THR A 369 4.22 7.44 27.37
N ILE A 370 3.09 6.71 27.40
CA ILE A 370 2.29 6.34 26.22
C ILE A 370 0.89 6.90 26.43
N ILE A 371 0.33 7.54 25.42
CA ILE A 371 -1.05 8.05 25.47
C ILE A 371 -1.85 7.47 24.31
N LEU A 372 -2.93 6.75 24.62
CA LEU A 372 -3.87 6.27 23.64
C LEU A 372 -4.96 7.31 23.38
N SER A 373 -5.45 7.34 22.17
CA SER A 373 -6.59 8.15 21.71
C SER A 373 -7.66 7.29 21.06
N LYS A 374 -8.75 7.91 20.61
CA LYS A 374 -9.77 7.23 19.83
C LYS A 374 -9.22 6.58 18.56
N SER A 375 -8.15 7.11 17.98
CA SER A 375 -7.52 6.61 16.76
C SER A 375 -7.03 5.18 16.90
N ASN A 376 -6.70 4.71 18.11
CA ASN A 376 -6.24 3.34 18.36
C ASN A 376 -7.37 2.29 18.40
N PHE A 377 -8.63 2.74 18.42
CA PHE A 377 -9.79 1.85 18.53
C PHE A 377 -10.54 1.74 17.20
N GLY A 378 -9.88 1.20 16.19
CA GLY A 378 -10.49 0.81 14.92
C GLY A 378 -10.21 1.69 13.69
N ASN A 379 -9.41 2.75 13.77
CA ASN A 379 -9.10 3.61 12.62
C ASN A 379 -8.07 2.99 11.67
N PHE A 380 -7.04 2.32 12.21
CA PHE A 380 -5.90 1.82 11.43
C PHE A 380 -5.87 0.29 11.43
N LEU A 381 -6.89 -0.32 10.83
CA LEU A 381 -7.06 -1.77 10.85
C LEU A 381 -5.93 -2.51 10.11
N MET A 382 -5.55 -3.66 10.67
CA MET A 382 -4.67 -4.63 10.04
C MET A 382 -5.33 -5.29 8.82
N SER A 383 -4.59 -6.11 8.09
CA SER A 383 -5.11 -6.80 6.90
C SER A 383 -6.21 -7.82 7.20
N ASN A 384 -6.32 -8.27 8.45
CA ASN A 384 -7.40 -9.14 8.94
C ASN A 384 -8.64 -8.38 9.44
N ASN A 385 -8.69 -7.05 9.27
CA ASN A 385 -9.73 -6.14 9.75
C ASN A 385 -9.86 -6.05 11.29
N MET A 386 -8.83 -6.39 12.03
CA MET A 386 -8.73 -6.17 13.47
C MET A 386 -7.84 -4.97 13.77
N SER A 387 -8.07 -4.28 14.89
CA SER A 387 -7.09 -3.33 15.39
C SER A 387 -5.87 -4.07 15.96
N ARG A 388 -4.69 -3.42 15.94
CA ARG A 388 -3.47 -3.98 16.56
C ARG A 388 -3.67 -4.15 18.05
N LEU A 389 -4.33 -3.18 18.69
CA LEU A 389 -4.64 -3.21 20.11
C LEU A 389 -5.51 -4.43 20.48
N ASP A 390 -6.59 -4.70 19.72
CA ASP A 390 -7.43 -5.90 19.93
C ASP A 390 -6.62 -7.19 19.79
N THR A 391 -5.75 -7.25 18.78
CA THR A 391 -4.90 -8.41 18.54
C THR A 391 -3.93 -8.64 19.69
N CYS A 392 -3.33 -7.59 20.25
CA CYS A 392 -2.47 -7.69 21.43
C CYS A 392 -3.23 -8.20 22.67
N LEU A 393 -4.45 -7.72 22.88
CA LEU A 393 -5.26 -8.08 24.05
C LEU A 393 -5.86 -9.49 23.97
N LEU A 394 -6.08 -10.05 22.77
CA LEU A 394 -6.59 -11.41 22.61
C LEU A 394 -5.71 -12.48 23.30
N TYR A 395 -4.40 -12.25 23.38
CA TYR A 395 -3.44 -13.17 24.00
C TYR A 395 -3.14 -12.83 25.46
N THR A 396 -3.58 -11.68 25.95
CA THR A 396 -3.32 -11.21 27.32
C THR A 396 -4.52 -11.39 28.24
N SER A 397 -5.68 -11.80 27.73
CA SER A 397 -6.80 -12.23 28.58
C SER A 397 -6.40 -13.51 29.29
N PRO A 398 -6.35 -13.54 30.63
CA PRO A 398 -6.07 -14.76 31.36
C PRO A 398 -7.07 -15.82 30.95
N SER A 399 -6.57 -16.99 30.51
CA SER A 399 -7.42 -18.13 30.27
C SER A 399 -8.18 -18.44 31.56
N PRO A 400 -9.47 -18.78 31.52
CA PRO A 400 -10.20 -19.24 32.71
C PRO A 400 -9.59 -20.48 33.36
N ARG A 401 -8.51 -21.01 32.81
CA ARG A 401 -7.76 -22.19 33.30
C ARG A 401 -6.40 -21.83 33.87
N ASP A 402 -5.97 -20.60 33.81
CA ASP A 402 -4.76 -20.04 34.43
C ASP A 402 -5.20 -19.25 35.68
#